data_0ff8ad8a00c16996d9b973a6dd76e6cd
#
_entry.id   0ff8ad8a00c16996d9b973a6dd76e6cd
#
_cell.length_a   1.000
_cell.length_b   1.000
_cell.length_c   1.000
_cell.angle_alpha   90.00
_cell.angle_beta   90.00
_cell.angle_gamma   90.00
#
_symmetry.space_group_name_H-M   'P 1'
#
loop_
_entity.id
_entity.type
_entity.pdbx_description
1 polymer ?
#
loop_
_entity_poly.entity_id
_entity_poly.type
_entity_poly.pdbx_seq_one_letter_code
_entity_poly.pdbx_strand_id
1 'polypeptide(L)'
;MFTLYLGFVGFVLVMLALDLFVVNRKPHAISTRAALFWTGVCVVLALAFSAVVYHLYENNYHNLGDSVRARHAAMLANGVPQSPSPASAMDPIPQTISPGKHATLEFLSGWLIEYSLSLDNIFVIALIFAHFRIPREYQHRVLFWGILGALVMRGLMIGVGAVLIKEFQWILYVFGAVLIYTAFKMLRGGEDHIEPEEGFVYRFARKLFPLHPRIEGQKFFLRLDDKLFMTPMFLVLLIVESTDVIFAIDSIPAIFAITQDPFLVFTSNVFAILGLRSMYFALAAMMDKFRLLKLSLAFVLAFIGVKMILTYWHVHFGTGTSLG
;
A
#
# COMPACT_ATOMS: atom_id res chain seq x y z
N MET A 1 4.53 18.04 -13.34
CA MET A 1 4.17 16.70 -12.84
C MET A 1 5.33 15.70 -12.89
N PHE A 2 5.96 15.45 -14.05
CA PHE A 2 7.06 14.47 -14.14
C PHE A 2 8.22 14.74 -13.15
N THR A 3 8.63 15.99 -12.98
CA THR A 3 9.68 16.41 -12.03
C THR A 3 9.34 16.10 -10.57
N LEU A 4 8.06 16.20 -10.17
CA LEU A 4 7.61 15.84 -8.82
C LEU A 4 7.72 14.34 -8.57
N TYR A 5 7.27 13.52 -9.53
CA TYR A 5 7.43 12.06 -9.45
C TYR A 5 8.91 11.66 -9.39
N LEU A 6 9.74 12.27 -10.26
CA LEU A 6 11.18 12.00 -10.28
C LEU A 6 11.86 12.37 -8.96
N GLY A 7 11.53 13.55 -8.42
CA GLY A 7 12.04 14.00 -7.13
C GLY A 7 11.60 13.09 -5.98
N PHE A 8 10.33 12.69 -5.98
CA PHE A 8 9.79 11.78 -4.98
C PHE A 8 10.43 10.38 -5.07
N VAL A 9 10.51 9.80 -6.26
CA VAL A 9 11.18 8.49 -6.47
C VAL A 9 12.66 8.58 -6.08
N GLY A 10 13.35 9.67 -6.45
CA GLY A 10 14.73 9.93 -6.01
C GLY A 10 14.87 9.95 -4.50
N PHE A 11 13.97 10.65 -3.79
CA PHE A 11 13.92 10.65 -2.32
C PHE A 11 13.75 9.24 -1.75
N VAL A 12 12.80 8.46 -2.30
CA VAL A 12 12.54 7.09 -1.87
C VAL A 12 13.76 6.18 -2.09
N LEU A 13 14.40 6.28 -3.26
CA LEU A 13 15.60 5.50 -3.56
C LEU A 13 16.77 5.86 -2.63
N VAL A 14 16.93 7.13 -2.28
CA VAL A 14 17.92 7.56 -1.28
C VAL A 14 17.60 6.96 0.09
N MET A 15 16.34 7.00 0.51
CA MET A 15 15.90 6.37 1.77
C MET A 15 16.19 4.87 1.80
N LEU A 16 15.87 4.14 0.72
CA LEU A 16 16.16 2.72 0.59
C LEU A 16 17.67 2.43 0.56
N ALA A 17 18.45 3.27 -0.11
CA ALA A 17 19.90 3.15 -0.13
C ALA A 17 20.52 3.38 1.25
N LEU A 18 20.07 4.41 1.99
CA LEU A 18 20.51 4.65 3.38
C LEU A 18 20.16 3.46 4.27
N ASP A 19 18.96 2.91 4.13
CA ASP A 19 18.53 1.75 4.88
C ASP A 19 19.42 0.52 4.60
N LEU A 20 19.77 0.25 3.35
CA LEU A 20 20.58 -0.89 2.95
C LEU A 20 22.06 -0.72 3.33
N PHE A 21 22.65 0.45 3.00
CA PHE A 21 24.09 0.63 3.07
C PHE A 21 24.58 1.15 4.42
N VAL A 22 23.72 1.83 5.19
CA VAL A 22 24.10 2.43 6.47
C VAL A 22 23.53 1.63 7.64
N VAL A 23 22.21 1.37 7.65
CA VAL A 23 21.54 0.78 8.80
C VAL A 23 21.70 -0.73 8.84
N ASN A 24 21.60 -1.43 7.71
CA ASN A 24 21.56 -2.88 7.62
C ASN A 24 22.73 -3.48 6.80
N ARG A 25 23.90 -2.90 6.91
CA ARG A 25 25.11 -3.32 6.16
C ARG A 25 25.56 -4.76 6.44
N LYS A 26 25.31 -5.28 7.64
CA LYS A 26 25.69 -6.65 8.04
C LYS A 26 24.42 -7.45 8.34
N PRO A 27 24.38 -8.76 7.98
CA PRO A 27 23.29 -9.62 8.38
C PRO A 27 23.25 -9.72 9.91
N HIS A 28 22.13 -9.27 10.49
CA HIS A 28 21.87 -9.40 11.92
C HIS A 28 20.37 -9.52 12.17
N ALA A 29 19.98 -10.19 13.21
CA ALA A 29 18.60 -10.23 13.63
C ALA A 29 18.21 -8.87 14.23
N ILE A 30 17.24 -8.18 13.60
CA ILE A 30 16.76 -6.88 14.07
C ILE A 30 15.97 -7.09 15.36
N SER A 31 16.33 -6.36 16.42
CA SER A 31 15.61 -6.43 17.69
C SER A 31 14.25 -5.73 17.56
N THR A 32 13.24 -6.21 18.31
CA THR A 32 11.88 -5.63 18.31
C THR A 32 11.89 -4.14 18.68
N ARG A 33 12.79 -3.72 19.59
CA ARG A 33 12.91 -2.29 19.96
C ARG A 33 13.42 -1.43 18.79
N ALA A 34 14.45 -1.91 18.10
CA ALA A 34 14.96 -1.22 16.90
C ALA A 34 13.90 -1.18 15.80
N ALA A 35 13.17 -2.26 15.59
CA ALA A 35 12.09 -2.33 14.63
C ALA A 35 10.97 -1.32 14.93
N LEU A 36 10.50 -1.23 16.18
CA LEU A 36 9.51 -0.24 16.62
C LEU A 36 10.02 1.21 16.44
N PHE A 37 11.28 1.46 16.77
CA PHE A 37 11.89 2.78 16.55
C PHE A 37 11.85 3.19 15.06
N TRP A 38 12.29 2.29 14.18
CA TRP A 38 12.27 2.55 12.73
C TRP A 38 10.86 2.67 12.17
N THR A 39 9.91 1.90 12.68
CA THR A 39 8.49 2.07 12.35
C THR A 39 8.01 3.46 12.74
N GLY A 40 8.36 3.95 13.95
CA GLY A 40 8.08 5.31 14.37
C GLY A 40 8.70 6.36 13.46
N VAL A 41 9.94 6.17 13.02
CA VAL A 41 10.61 7.07 12.05
C VAL A 41 9.83 7.12 10.73
N CYS A 42 9.39 5.98 10.19
CA CYS A 42 8.58 5.95 8.95
C CYS A 42 7.24 6.67 9.12
N VAL A 43 6.58 6.52 10.27
CA VAL A 43 5.35 7.27 10.58
C VAL A 43 5.60 8.77 10.62
N VAL A 44 6.65 9.21 11.32
CA VAL A 44 7.03 10.64 11.39
C VAL A 44 7.35 11.20 10.01
N LEU A 45 8.04 10.43 9.16
CA LEU A 45 8.35 10.82 7.78
C LEU A 45 7.07 10.97 6.94
N ALA A 46 6.10 10.07 7.08
CA ALA A 46 4.81 10.18 6.38
C ALA A 46 4.04 11.43 6.85
N LEU A 47 4.03 11.71 8.17
CA LEU A 47 3.41 12.92 8.72
C LEU A 47 4.16 14.19 8.28
N ALA A 48 5.49 14.18 8.22
CA ALA A 48 6.26 15.29 7.68
C ALA A 48 5.98 15.54 6.19
N PHE A 49 5.85 14.43 5.41
CA PHE A 49 5.50 14.55 4.00
C PHE A 49 4.07 15.08 3.79
N SER A 50 3.15 14.81 4.71
CA SER A 50 1.79 15.38 4.64
C SER A 50 1.83 16.94 4.67
N ALA A 51 2.80 17.56 5.38
CA ALA A 51 3.02 18.98 5.34
C ALA A 51 3.56 19.45 3.97
N VAL A 52 4.40 18.66 3.33
CA VAL A 52 4.86 18.91 1.95
C VAL A 52 3.67 18.88 0.99
N VAL A 53 2.80 17.86 1.10
CA VAL A 53 1.55 17.75 0.32
C VAL A 53 0.70 19.01 0.53
N TYR A 54 0.51 19.45 1.77
CA TYR A 54 -0.21 20.69 2.07
C TYR A 54 0.34 21.86 1.26
N HIS A 55 1.65 22.11 1.35
CA HIS A 55 2.30 23.22 0.67
C HIS A 55 2.22 23.13 -0.86
N LEU A 56 2.41 21.94 -1.43
CA LEU A 56 2.35 21.75 -2.89
C LEU A 56 0.96 22.06 -3.46
N TYR A 57 -0.09 21.62 -2.77
CA TYR A 57 -1.47 21.79 -3.23
C TYR A 57 -2.02 23.19 -2.90
N GLU A 58 -1.69 23.75 -1.74
CA GLU A 58 -2.12 25.10 -1.35
C GLU A 58 -1.52 26.16 -2.27
N ASN A 59 -0.22 26.05 -2.59
CA ASN A 59 0.47 26.95 -3.50
C ASN A 59 0.29 26.60 -4.99
N ASN A 60 -0.63 25.68 -5.29
CA ASN A 60 -0.97 25.27 -6.65
C ASN A 60 0.23 24.87 -7.53
N TYR A 61 1.20 24.19 -6.93
CA TYR A 61 2.40 23.76 -7.64
C TYR A 61 2.03 22.81 -8.80
N HIS A 62 2.47 23.13 -10.02
CA HIS A 62 2.10 22.38 -11.23
C HIS A 62 0.58 22.17 -11.43
N ASN A 63 -0.25 23.10 -11.01
CA ASN A 63 -1.72 23.06 -11.08
C ASN A 63 -2.36 21.94 -10.23
N LEU A 64 -1.67 21.47 -9.18
CA LEU A 64 -2.20 20.44 -8.27
C LEU A 64 -3.42 20.94 -7.50
N GLY A 65 -3.40 22.19 -7.03
CA GLY A 65 -4.53 22.80 -6.33
C GLY A 65 -5.76 22.96 -7.22
N ASP A 66 -5.57 23.23 -8.51
CA ASP A 66 -6.68 23.36 -9.47
C ASP A 66 -7.37 22.04 -9.71
N SER A 67 -6.65 20.91 -9.68
CA SER A 67 -7.24 19.59 -9.79
C SER A 67 -8.20 19.29 -8.64
N VAL A 68 -7.86 19.70 -7.42
CA VAL A 68 -8.71 19.58 -6.23
C VAL A 68 -9.93 20.48 -6.33
N ARG A 69 -9.74 21.76 -6.73
CA ARG A 69 -10.83 22.73 -6.91
C ARG A 69 -11.81 22.27 -7.98
N ALA A 70 -11.32 21.73 -9.11
CA ALA A 70 -12.15 21.23 -10.19
C ALA A 70 -12.98 20.02 -9.74
N ARG A 71 -12.39 19.06 -9.01
CA ARG A 71 -13.12 17.92 -8.43
C ARG A 71 -14.21 18.37 -7.47
N HIS A 72 -13.90 19.31 -6.61
CA HIS A 72 -14.89 19.86 -5.67
C HIS A 72 -16.02 20.62 -6.37
N ALA A 73 -15.71 21.41 -7.39
CA ALA A 73 -16.72 22.10 -8.20
C ALA A 73 -17.64 21.11 -8.93
N ALA A 74 -17.08 20.02 -9.47
CA ALA A 74 -17.87 18.97 -10.11
C ALA A 74 -18.79 18.25 -9.11
N MET A 75 -18.36 18.01 -7.87
CA MET A 75 -19.20 17.45 -6.81
C MET A 75 -20.38 18.37 -6.48
N LEU A 76 -20.14 19.69 -6.39
CA LEU A 76 -21.19 20.68 -6.13
C LEU A 76 -22.19 20.77 -7.28
N ALA A 77 -21.73 20.73 -8.52
CA ALA A 77 -22.56 20.78 -9.72
C ALA A 77 -23.51 19.57 -9.83
N ASN A 78 -23.07 18.40 -9.34
CA ASN A 78 -23.86 17.16 -9.34
C ASN A 78 -24.86 17.05 -8.17
N GLY A 79 -25.13 18.16 -7.46
CA GLY A 79 -26.20 18.24 -6.46
C GLY A 79 -25.92 17.54 -5.16
N VAL A 80 -24.64 17.40 -4.77
CA VAL A 80 -24.28 16.92 -3.43
C VAL A 80 -24.74 17.95 -2.41
N PRO A 81 -25.70 17.64 -1.50
CA PRO A 81 -26.12 18.58 -0.48
C PRO A 81 -24.93 18.85 0.44
N GLN A 82 -24.50 20.10 0.54
CA GLN A 82 -23.73 20.51 1.69
C GLN A 82 -24.61 20.31 2.91
N SER A 83 -24.23 19.42 3.80
CA SER A 83 -24.90 19.28 5.09
C SER A 83 -24.82 20.64 5.77
N PRO A 84 -25.93 21.40 5.91
CA PRO A 84 -25.89 22.64 6.64
C PRO A 84 -25.77 22.27 8.13
N SER A 85 -24.61 22.55 8.71
CA SER A 85 -24.57 22.66 10.18
C SER A 85 -25.54 23.78 10.58
N PRO A 86 -26.44 23.55 11.55
CA PRO A 86 -27.44 24.56 11.97
C PRO A 86 -26.82 25.86 12.49
N ALA A 87 -25.52 25.92 12.69
CA ALA A 87 -24.80 27.11 13.17
C ALA A 87 -24.33 28.06 12.05
N SER A 88 -24.45 27.71 10.77
CA SER A 88 -23.87 28.50 9.65
C SER A 88 -24.90 29.22 8.77
N ALA A 89 -26.10 29.42 9.24
CA ALA A 89 -27.15 30.12 8.48
C ALA A 89 -26.85 31.64 8.28
N MET A 90 -25.73 32.16 8.80
CA MET A 90 -25.38 33.59 8.73
C MET A 90 -24.03 33.89 8.08
N ASP A 91 -23.20 32.88 7.78
CA ASP A 91 -21.95 33.11 7.08
C ASP A 91 -22.09 32.75 5.60
N PRO A 92 -21.59 33.59 4.66
CA PRO A 92 -21.56 33.23 3.26
C PRO A 92 -20.73 31.94 3.13
N ILE A 93 -21.32 30.89 2.56
CA ILE A 93 -20.71 29.59 2.35
C ILE A 93 -19.28 29.81 1.85
N PRO A 94 -18.25 29.31 2.54
CA PRO A 94 -16.88 29.46 2.08
C PRO A 94 -16.75 28.74 0.75
N GLN A 95 -16.81 29.48 -0.37
CA GLN A 95 -16.65 28.97 -1.73
C GLN A 95 -15.21 28.50 -2.01
N THR A 96 -14.29 28.72 -1.05
CA THR A 96 -12.88 28.39 -1.19
C THR A 96 -12.49 27.30 -0.20
N ILE A 97 -12.52 26.05 -0.66
CA ILE A 97 -11.80 24.99 0.06
C ILE A 97 -10.31 25.28 -0.02
N SER A 98 -9.58 25.00 1.07
CA SER A 98 -8.12 24.93 1.05
C SER A 98 -7.70 23.64 0.33
N PRO A 99 -7.15 23.70 -0.88
CA PRO A 99 -6.73 22.50 -1.62
C PRO A 99 -5.68 21.71 -0.85
N GLY A 100 -4.79 22.42 -0.14
CA GLY A 100 -3.76 21.80 0.70
C GLY A 100 -4.36 20.97 1.83
N LYS A 101 -5.37 21.47 2.56
CA LYS A 101 -6.05 20.70 3.61
C LYS A 101 -6.71 19.44 3.06
N HIS A 102 -7.41 19.59 1.93
CA HIS A 102 -8.11 18.48 1.33
C HIS A 102 -7.14 17.39 0.85
N ALA A 103 -6.09 17.76 0.12
CA ALA A 103 -5.07 16.83 -0.35
C ALA A 103 -4.31 16.15 0.81
N THR A 104 -4.06 16.87 1.90
CA THR A 104 -3.43 16.31 3.11
C THR A 104 -4.31 15.25 3.74
N LEU A 105 -5.62 15.50 3.87
CA LEU A 105 -6.56 14.51 4.39
C LEU A 105 -6.67 13.29 3.48
N GLU A 106 -6.74 13.49 2.16
CA GLU A 106 -6.73 12.39 1.18
C GLU A 106 -5.45 11.54 1.29
N PHE A 107 -4.27 12.19 1.36
CA PHE A 107 -2.99 11.51 1.54
C PHE A 107 -2.94 10.70 2.84
N LEU A 108 -3.28 11.31 3.98
CA LEU A 108 -3.25 10.65 5.27
C LEU A 108 -4.25 9.49 5.35
N SER A 109 -5.45 9.67 4.77
CA SER A 109 -6.46 8.62 4.70
C SER A 109 -5.98 7.44 3.85
N GLY A 110 -5.42 7.71 2.66
CA GLY A 110 -4.85 6.69 1.78
C GLY A 110 -3.67 5.97 2.45
N TRP A 111 -2.77 6.72 3.10
CA TRP A 111 -1.66 6.15 3.83
C TRP A 111 -2.12 5.27 5.00
N LEU A 112 -3.09 5.70 5.80
CA LEU A 112 -3.60 4.95 6.94
C LEU A 112 -4.28 3.65 6.52
N ILE A 113 -5.09 3.69 5.45
CA ILE A 113 -5.75 2.51 4.90
C ILE A 113 -4.71 1.53 4.36
N GLU A 114 -3.77 1.99 3.53
CA GLU A 114 -2.72 1.13 3.00
C GLU A 114 -1.85 0.54 4.12
N TYR A 115 -1.51 1.36 5.12
CA TYR A 115 -0.75 0.90 6.29
C TYR A 115 -1.50 -0.18 7.07
N SER A 116 -2.82 -0.05 7.19
CA SER A 116 -3.68 -1.05 7.85
C SER A 116 -3.78 -2.34 7.04
N LEU A 117 -3.95 -2.24 5.71
CA LEU A 117 -3.98 -3.39 4.80
C LEU A 117 -2.62 -4.12 4.77
N SER A 118 -1.54 -3.36 4.86
CA SER A 118 -0.17 -3.91 4.90
C SER A 118 0.12 -4.78 6.13
N LEU A 119 -0.68 -4.69 7.20
CA LEU A 119 -0.56 -5.58 8.36
C LEU A 119 -0.88 -7.04 7.99
N ASP A 120 -1.88 -7.27 7.14
CA ASP A 120 -2.22 -8.61 6.66
C ASP A 120 -1.12 -9.18 5.74
N ASN A 121 -0.54 -8.32 4.90
CA ASN A 121 0.60 -8.69 4.05
C ASN A 121 1.79 -9.18 4.91
N ILE A 122 2.06 -8.52 6.03
CA ILE A 122 3.13 -8.91 6.96
C ILE A 122 2.88 -10.31 7.51
N PHE A 123 1.64 -10.62 7.88
CA PHE A 123 1.30 -11.94 8.39
C PHE A 123 1.57 -13.03 7.35
N VAL A 124 1.16 -12.81 6.10
CA VAL A 124 1.40 -13.74 4.99
C VAL A 124 2.90 -13.91 4.71
N ILE A 125 3.67 -12.82 4.68
CA ILE A 125 5.12 -12.86 4.50
C ILE A 125 5.77 -13.68 5.63
N ALA A 126 5.32 -13.53 6.87
CA ALA A 126 5.83 -14.28 8.00
C ALA A 126 5.54 -15.79 7.89
N LEU A 127 4.34 -16.16 7.42
CA LEU A 127 4.01 -17.56 7.14
C LEU A 127 4.88 -18.15 6.02
N ILE A 128 5.12 -17.39 4.95
CA ILE A 128 6.01 -17.80 3.85
C ILE A 128 7.43 -18.04 4.38
N PHE A 129 7.98 -17.12 5.16
CA PHE A 129 9.32 -17.30 5.74
C PHE A 129 9.41 -18.48 6.70
N ALA A 130 8.35 -18.72 7.50
CA ALA A 130 8.28 -19.88 8.38
C ALA A 130 8.21 -21.18 7.59
N HIS A 131 7.38 -21.25 6.54
CA HIS A 131 7.22 -22.43 5.67
C HIS A 131 8.56 -22.81 5.01
N PHE A 132 9.25 -21.85 4.41
CA PHE A 132 10.55 -22.08 3.76
C PHE A 132 11.75 -22.07 4.72
N ARG A 133 11.49 -21.92 6.03
CA ARG A 133 12.51 -21.90 7.09
C ARG A 133 13.63 -20.91 6.83
N ILE A 134 13.30 -19.70 6.34
CA ILE A 134 14.29 -18.66 6.05
C ILE A 134 14.86 -18.12 7.36
N PRO A 135 16.18 -18.21 7.59
CA PRO A 135 16.82 -17.67 8.79
C PRO A 135 16.55 -16.17 8.95
N ARG A 136 16.28 -15.72 10.20
CA ARG A 136 15.96 -14.32 10.50
C ARG A 136 16.98 -13.33 9.98
N GLU A 137 18.26 -13.72 9.98
CA GLU A 137 19.37 -12.91 9.47
C GLU A 137 19.34 -12.66 7.95
N TYR A 138 18.59 -13.47 7.18
CA TYR A 138 18.47 -13.33 5.73
C TYR A 138 17.13 -12.72 5.29
N GLN A 139 16.12 -12.70 6.17
CA GLN A 139 14.79 -12.17 5.86
C GLN A 139 14.84 -10.70 5.43
N HIS A 140 15.74 -9.90 6.05
CA HIS A 140 15.89 -8.49 5.72
C HIS A 140 16.24 -8.26 4.24
N ARG A 141 17.00 -9.17 3.62
CA ARG A 141 17.41 -9.07 2.21
C ARG A 141 16.24 -9.37 1.28
N VAL A 142 15.44 -10.38 1.58
CA VAL A 142 14.23 -10.68 0.81
C VAL A 142 13.25 -9.52 0.91
N LEU A 143 13.01 -8.98 2.11
CA LEU A 143 12.12 -7.84 2.30
C LEU A 143 12.61 -6.57 1.59
N PHE A 144 13.92 -6.33 1.54
CA PHE A 144 14.47 -5.18 0.81
C PHE A 144 14.17 -5.25 -0.69
N TRP A 145 14.48 -6.40 -1.31
CA TRP A 145 14.20 -6.60 -2.74
C TRP A 145 12.69 -6.67 -3.00
N GLY A 146 11.92 -7.24 -2.05
CA GLY A 146 10.47 -7.22 -2.06
C GLY A 146 9.89 -5.81 -2.08
N ILE A 147 10.40 -4.88 -1.26
CA ILE A 147 9.96 -3.48 -1.28
C ILE A 147 10.28 -2.81 -2.63
N LEU A 148 11.45 -3.10 -3.18
CA LEU A 148 11.82 -2.52 -4.48
C LEU A 148 10.93 -3.04 -5.61
N GLY A 149 10.63 -4.34 -5.64
CA GLY A 149 9.69 -4.94 -6.58
C GLY A 149 8.27 -4.40 -6.37
N ALA A 150 7.79 -4.37 -5.13
CA ALA A 150 6.49 -3.81 -4.78
C ALA A 150 6.35 -2.34 -5.23
N LEU A 151 7.39 -1.51 -5.08
CA LEU A 151 7.39 -0.13 -5.55
C LEU A 151 7.14 -0.05 -7.06
N VAL A 152 7.81 -0.90 -7.85
CA VAL A 152 7.65 -0.95 -9.31
C VAL A 152 6.26 -1.46 -9.68
N MET A 153 5.85 -2.60 -9.11
CA MET A 153 4.56 -3.24 -9.44
C MET A 153 3.37 -2.36 -9.04
N ARG A 154 3.38 -1.76 -7.85
CA ARG A 154 2.32 -0.85 -7.40
C ARG A 154 2.32 0.44 -8.21
N GLY A 155 3.49 1.00 -8.55
CA GLY A 155 3.58 2.14 -9.46
C GLY A 155 2.92 1.86 -10.81
N LEU A 156 3.18 0.70 -11.40
CA LEU A 156 2.55 0.26 -12.65
C LEU A 156 1.03 0.08 -12.48
N MET A 157 0.58 -0.62 -11.43
CA MET A 157 -0.84 -0.86 -11.17
C MET A 157 -1.61 0.42 -10.90
N ILE A 158 -1.04 1.37 -10.14
CA ILE A 158 -1.62 2.69 -9.89
C ILE A 158 -1.70 3.47 -11.21
N GLY A 159 -0.65 3.45 -12.02
CA GLY A 159 -0.65 4.08 -13.34
C GLY A 159 -1.73 3.54 -14.24
N VAL A 160 -1.84 2.21 -14.36
CA VAL A 160 -2.91 1.54 -15.13
C VAL A 160 -4.28 1.85 -14.54
N GLY A 161 -4.45 1.76 -13.23
CA GLY A 161 -5.71 2.06 -12.54
C GLY A 161 -6.17 3.49 -12.78
N ALA A 162 -5.26 4.47 -12.72
CA ALA A 162 -5.57 5.87 -12.99
C ALA A 162 -6.04 6.10 -14.43
N VAL A 163 -5.39 5.45 -15.41
CA VAL A 163 -5.82 5.50 -16.82
C VAL A 163 -7.19 4.84 -16.99
N LEU A 164 -7.41 3.67 -16.40
CA LEU A 164 -8.68 2.96 -16.48
C LEU A 164 -9.84 3.79 -15.90
N ILE A 165 -9.64 4.42 -14.75
CA ILE A 165 -10.66 5.27 -14.12
C ILE A 165 -10.96 6.50 -14.98
N LYS A 166 -9.93 7.08 -15.60
CA LYS A 166 -10.09 8.25 -16.48
C LYS A 166 -10.89 7.93 -17.74
N GLU A 167 -10.60 6.79 -18.36
CA GLU A 167 -11.26 6.38 -19.62
C GLU A 167 -12.61 5.68 -19.37
N PHE A 168 -12.74 4.95 -18.27
CA PHE A 168 -13.89 4.11 -17.95
C PHE A 168 -14.38 4.35 -16.52
N GLN A 169 -15.20 5.37 -16.30
CA GLN A 169 -15.70 5.71 -14.95
C GLN A 169 -16.44 4.54 -14.27
N TRP A 170 -17.06 3.64 -15.04
CA TRP A 170 -17.74 2.46 -14.53
C TRP A 170 -16.80 1.46 -13.84
N ILE A 171 -15.47 1.56 -14.07
CA ILE A 171 -14.47 0.68 -13.43
C ILE A 171 -14.48 0.82 -11.89
N LEU A 172 -14.91 1.97 -11.37
CA LEU A 172 -15.06 2.19 -9.93
C LEU A 172 -16.08 1.24 -9.29
N TYR A 173 -17.13 0.83 -10.04
CA TYR A 173 -18.10 -0.17 -9.53
C TYR A 173 -17.51 -1.55 -9.50
N VAL A 174 -16.68 -1.90 -10.48
CA VAL A 174 -15.92 -3.16 -10.47
C VAL A 174 -15.00 -3.18 -9.26
N PHE A 175 -14.31 -2.09 -9.00
CA PHE A 175 -13.46 -1.96 -7.81
C PHE A 175 -14.27 -2.11 -6.52
N GLY A 176 -15.41 -1.44 -6.39
CA GLY A 176 -16.31 -1.60 -5.25
C GLY A 176 -16.79 -3.04 -5.06
N ALA A 177 -17.16 -3.72 -6.15
CA ALA A 177 -17.58 -5.12 -6.11
C ALA A 177 -16.43 -6.06 -5.67
N VAL A 178 -15.21 -5.82 -6.16
CA VAL A 178 -14.01 -6.57 -5.74
C VAL A 178 -13.79 -6.41 -4.24
N LEU A 179 -13.86 -5.18 -3.71
CA LEU A 179 -13.68 -4.93 -2.27
C LEU A 179 -14.72 -5.64 -1.41
N ILE A 180 -16.00 -5.62 -1.83
CA ILE A 180 -17.06 -6.34 -1.11
C ILE A 180 -16.84 -7.86 -1.17
N TYR A 181 -16.45 -8.38 -2.32
CA TYR A 181 -16.14 -9.80 -2.48
C TYR A 181 -14.98 -10.22 -1.57
N THR A 182 -13.90 -9.45 -1.52
CA THR A 182 -12.74 -9.71 -0.65
C THR A 182 -13.13 -9.63 0.82
N ALA A 183 -13.91 -8.61 1.23
CA ALA A 183 -14.42 -8.50 2.59
C ALA A 183 -15.25 -9.73 2.98
N PHE A 184 -16.13 -10.17 2.10
CA PHE A 184 -16.96 -11.36 2.35
C PHE A 184 -16.12 -12.66 2.43
N LYS A 185 -15.12 -12.82 1.57
CA LYS A 185 -14.17 -13.94 1.62
C LYS A 185 -13.42 -13.96 2.96
N MET A 186 -12.94 -12.80 3.43
CA MET A 186 -12.26 -12.68 4.72
C MET A 186 -13.16 -13.03 5.90
N LEU A 187 -14.45 -12.61 5.88
CA LEU A 187 -15.42 -12.92 6.94
C LEU A 187 -15.82 -14.40 6.99
N ARG A 188 -15.86 -15.09 5.85
CA ARG A 188 -16.18 -16.51 5.78
C ARG A 188 -15.10 -17.42 6.38
N GLY A 189 -13.96 -16.86 6.79
CA GLY A 189 -12.91 -17.61 7.47
C GLY A 189 -12.25 -18.66 6.59
N GLY A 190 -12.20 -18.45 5.29
CA GLY A 190 -11.35 -19.24 4.41
C GLY A 190 -9.92 -19.08 4.96
N GLU A 191 -9.44 -20.09 5.68
CA GLU A 191 -8.01 -20.26 5.85
C GLU A 191 -7.49 -20.40 4.42
N ASP A 192 -6.97 -19.31 3.86
CA ASP A 192 -6.12 -19.42 2.70
C ASP A 192 -4.91 -20.23 3.20
N HIS A 193 -5.03 -21.57 3.15
CA HIS A 193 -3.87 -22.44 3.18
C HIS A 193 -3.06 -22.00 1.96
N ILE A 194 -2.17 -21.04 2.19
CA ILE A 194 -1.16 -20.70 1.21
C ILE A 194 -0.26 -21.92 1.19
N GLU A 195 -0.52 -22.83 0.27
CA GLU A 195 0.41 -23.89 -0.11
C GLU A 195 1.34 -23.29 -1.17
N PRO A 196 2.45 -22.65 -0.75
CA PRO A 196 3.31 -21.89 -1.67
C PRO A 196 3.86 -22.77 -2.79
N GLU A 197 3.97 -24.09 -2.54
CA GLU A 197 4.50 -25.06 -3.47
C GLU A 197 3.52 -25.44 -4.58
N GLU A 198 2.22 -25.26 -4.40
CA GLU A 198 1.19 -25.47 -5.41
C GLU A 198 0.94 -24.23 -6.27
N GLY A 199 1.44 -23.07 -5.83
CA GLY A 199 1.25 -21.80 -6.51
C GLY A 199 1.80 -21.79 -7.95
N PHE A 200 1.10 -21.06 -8.83
CA PHE A 200 1.53 -20.87 -10.23
C PHE A 200 2.97 -20.34 -10.31
N VAL A 201 3.33 -19.39 -9.44
CA VAL A 201 4.66 -18.75 -9.41
C VAL A 201 5.75 -19.77 -9.06
N TYR A 202 5.49 -20.65 -8.07
CA TYR A 202 6.42 -21.71 -7.70
C TYR A 202 6.68 -22.66 -8.87
N ARG A 203 5.62 -23.14 -9.53
CA ARG A 203 5.71 -24.05 -10.69
C ARG A 203 6.42 -23.39 -11.86
N PHE A 204 6.14 -22.12 -12.14
CA PHE A 204 6.76 -21.34 -13.20
C PHE A 204 8.25 -21.10 -12.92
N ALA A 205 8.62 -20.71 -11.72
CA ALA A 205 10.00 -20.49 -11.32
C ALA A 205 10.85 -21.76 -11.46
N ARG A 206 10.33 -22.91 -11.01
CA ARG A 206 11.00 -24.20 -11.14
C ARG A 206 11.16 -24.68 -12.58
N LYS A 207 10.30 -24.22 -13.49
CA LYS A 207 10.41 -24.52 -14.93
C LYS A 207 11.53 -23.72 -15.59
N LEU A 208 11.80 -22.49 -15.09
CA LEU A 208 12.85 -21.63 -15.64
C LEU A 208 14.23 -21.95 -15.09
N PHE A 209 14.34 -22.24 -13.80
CA PHE A 209 15.60 -22.52 -13.13
C PHE A 209 15.48 -23.73 -12.21
N PRO A 210 16.49 -24.63 -12.21
CA PRO A 210 16.54 -25.70 -11.23
C PRO A 210 16.72 -25.11 -9.82
N LEU A 211 15.97 -25.64 -8.86
CA LEU A 211 16.03 -25.20 -7.46
C LEU A 211 17.17 -25.92 -6.73
N HIS A 212 18.06 -25.15 -6.11
CA HIS A 212 19.07 -25.68 -5.20
C HIS A 212 18.40 -26.02 -3.84
N PRO A 213 18.63 -27.22 -3.26
CA PRO A 213 17.89 -27.65 -2.08
C PRO A 213 18.30 -26.93 -0.78
N ARG A 214 19.43 -26.23 -0.77
CA ARG A 214 19.98 -25.59 0.43
C ARG A 214 20.07 -24.08 0.28
N ILE A 215 19.89 -23.37 1.40
CA ILE A 215 20.14 -21.94 1.51
C ILE A 215 21.65 -21.75 1.66
N GLU A 216 22.28 -21.06 0.71
CA GLU A 216 23.69 -20.72 0.75
C GLU A 216 23.90 -19.23 1.02
N GLY A 217 23.93 -18.88 2.30
CA GLY A 217 24.04 -17.50 2.75
C GLY A 217 22.92 -16.64 2.18
N GLN A 218 23.26 -15.44 1.67
CA GLN A 218 22.30 -14.49 1.14
C GLN A 218 22.14 -14.53 -0.39
N LYS A 219 22.67 -15.57 -1.06
CA LYS A 219 22.68 -15.63 -2.51
C LYS A 219 21.33 -16.02 -3.05
N PHE A 220 20.86 -15.32 -4.08
CA PHE A 220 19.63 -15.64 -4.82
C PHE A 220 19.87 -16.69 -5.91
N PHE A 221 21.06 -16.68 -6.49
CA PHE A 221 21.49 -17.62 -7.52
C PHE A 221 22.85 -18.20 -7.19
N LEU A 222 23.03 -19.45 -7.61
CA LEU A 222 24.28 -20.19 -7.49
C LEU A 222 24.67 -20.76 -8.85
N ARG A 223 25.93 -20.68 -9.18
CA ARG A 223 26.47 -21.32 -10.39
C ARG A 223 27.27 -22.57 -9.96
N LEU A 224 26.77 -23.72 -10.34
CA LEU A 224 27.37 -25.02 -10.07
C LEU A 224 27.48 -25.76 -11.42
N ASP A 225 28.63 -26.30 -11.73
CA ASP A 225 28.90 -27.06 -12.98
C ASP A 225 28.35 -26.36 -14.23
N ASP A 226 28.67 -25.07 -14.37
CA ASP A 226 28.19 -24.17 -15.44
C ASP A 226 26.65 -24.02 -15.57
N LYS A 227 25.89 -24.53 -14.63
CA LYS A 227 24.43 -24.34 -14.57
C LYS A 227 24.06 -23.34 -13.50
N LEU A 228 23.08 -22.49 -13.81
CA LEU A 228 22.53 -21.52 -12.88
C LEU A 228 21.38 -22.16 -12.10
N PHE A 229 21.50 -22.21 -10.79
CA PHE A 229 20.46 -22.68 -9.86
C PHE A 229 19.87 -21.49 -9.11
N MET A 230 18.55 -21.46 -8.96
CA MET A 230 17.92 -20.53 -8.02
C MET A 230 17.98 -21.12 -6.60
N THR A 231 18.15 -20.25 -5.61
CA THR A 231 18.11 -20.64 -4.19
C THR A 231 16.69 -20.52 -3.64
N PRO A 232 16.37 -21.14 -2.48
CA PRO A 232 15.11 -20.91 -1.78
C PRO A 232 14.86 -19.45 -1.47
N MET A 233 15.91 -18.63 -1.27
CA MET A 233 15.81 -17.20 -1.05
C MET A 233 15.17 -16.46 -2.23
N PHE A 234 15.57 -16.80 -3.48
CA PHE A 234 14.98 -16.20 -4.68
C PHE A 234 13.55 -16.67 -4.91
N LEU A 235 13.29 -17.94 -4.67
CA LEU A 235 11.94 -18.49 -4.77
C LEU A 235 10.99 -17.78 -3.80
N VAL A 236 11.40 -17.59 -2.55
CA VAL A 236 10.62 -16.88 -1.54
C VAL A 236 10.40 -15.41 -1.93
N LEU A 237 11.41 -14.75 -2.50
CA LEU A 237 11.24 -13.39 -3.04
C LEU A 237 10.13 -13.36 -4.10
N LEU A 238 10.13 -14.28 -5.06
CA LEU A 238 9.10 -14.33 -6.10
C LEU A 238 7.70 -14.59 -5.53
N ILE A 239 7.59 -15.44 -4.51
CA ILE A 239 6.31 -15.72 -3.85
C ILE A 239 5.83 -14.48 -3.09
N VAL A 240 6.70 -13.79 -2.35
CA VAL A 240 6.37 -12.55 -1.65
C VAL A 240 5.91 -11.46 -2.63
N GLU A 241 6.61 -11.28 -3.75
CA GLU A 241 6.21 -10.34 -4.80
C GLU A 241 4.84 -10.68 -5.39
N SER A 242 4.59 -11.96 -5.67
CA SER A 242 3.31 -12.38 -6.22
C SER A 242 2.16 -12.16 -5.23
N THR A 243 2.39 -12.39 -3.94
CA THR A 243 1.38 -12.11 -2.91
C THR A 243 1.13 -10.61 -2.76
N ASP A 244 2.18 -9.76 -2.85
CA ASP A 244 1.99 -8.31 -2.82
C ASP A 244 1.14 -7.81 -4.01
N VAL A 245 1.34 -8.37 -5.21
CA VAL A 245 0.47 -8.05 -6.37
C VAL A 245 -0.99 -8.46 -6.11
N ILE A 246 -1.23 -9.62 -5.50
CA ILE A 246 -2.59 -10.05 -5.15
C ILE A 246 -3.23 -9.07 -4.15
N PHE A 247 -2.50 -8.66 -3.12
CA PHE A 247 -3.00 -7.68 -2.14
C PHE A 247 -3.18 -6.29 -2.75
N ALA A 248 -2.37 -5.90 -3.73
CA ALA A 248 -2.52 -4.63 -4.43
C ALA A 248 -3.81 -4.55 -5.26
N ILE A 249 -4.37 -5.70 -5.70
CA ILE A 249 -5.68 -5.75 -6.37
C ILE A 249 -6.80 -5.23 -5.45
N ASP A 250 -6.68 -5.42 -4.14
CA ASP A 250 -7.65 -4.96 -3.16
C ASP A 250 -7.30 -3.56 -2.63
N SER A 251 -6.03 -3.29 -2.35
CA SER A 251 -5.61 -2.03 -1.71
C SER A 251 -5.66 -0.83 -2.66
N ILE A 252 -5.28 -0.99 -3.93
CA ILE A 252 -5.28 0.11 -4.90
C ILE A 252 -6.69 0.63 -5.16
N PRO A 253 -7.73 -0.21 -5.42
CA PRO A 253 -9.12 0.25 -5.47
C PRO A 253 -9.58 0.96 -4.20
N ALA A 254 -9.17 0.49 -3.01
CA ALA A 254 -9.54 1.11 -1.75
C ALA A 254 -9.01 2.55 -1.63
N ILE A 255 -7.78 2.82 -2.12
CA ILE A 255 -7.22 4.17 -2.13
C ILE A 255 -7.89 5.04 -3.21
N PHE A 256 -8.19 4.49 -4.39
CA PHE A 256 -8.94 5.21 -5.43
C PHE A 256 -10.38 5.59 -5.01
N ALA A 257 -10.94 4.90 -4.02
CA ALA A 257 -12.20 5.28 -3.38
C ALA A 257 -12.09 6.55 -2.52
N ILE A 258 -10.86 6.91 -2.08
CA ILE A 258 -10.59 8.10 -1.27
C ILE A 258 -10.21 9.26 -2.18
N THR A 259 -9.27 9.04 -3.08
CA THR A 259 -8.76 10.06 -3.98
C THR A 259 -8.46 9.48 -5.36
N GLN A 260 -8.83 10.24 -6.40
CA GLN A 260 -8.50 9.90 -7.79
C GLN A 260 -7.23 10.63 -8.27
N ASP A 261 -6.52 11.30 -7.37
CA ASP A 261 -5.27 11.96 -7.69
C ASP A 261 -4.11 10.97 -7.70
N PRO A 262 -3.52 10.64 -8.87
CA PRO A 262 -2.51 9.58 -8.96
C PRO A 262 -1.26 9.87 -8.14
N PHE A 263 -0.94 11.16 -7.91
CA PHE A 263 0.21 11.54 -7.09
C PHE A 263 -0.03 11.22 -5.62
N LEU A 264 -1.23 11.52 -5.10
CA LEU A 264 -1.59 11.18 -3.72
C LEU A 264 -1.70 9.67 -3.53
N VAL A 265 -2.32 8.95 -4.48
CA VAL A 265 -2.42 7.48 -4.45
C VAL A 265 -1.03 6.85 -4.42
N PHE A 266 -0.13 7.31 -5.31
CA PHE A 266 1.22 6.76 -5.39
C PHE A 266 2.05 7.05 -4.13
N THR A 267 2.07 8.31 -3.69
CA THR A 267 2.91 8.72 -2.55
C THR A 267 2.44 8.13 -1.23
N SER A 268 1.13 8.07 -0.97
CA SER A 268 0.57 7.44 0.23
C SER A 268 0.90 5.94 0.30
N ASN A 269 0.79 5.25 -0.84
CA ASN A 269 1.11 3.85 -0.99
C ASN A 269 2.60 3.57 -0.71
N VAL A 270 3.48 4.37 -1.32
CA VAL A 270 4.93 4.22 -1.14
C VAL A 270 5.35 4.44 0.31
N PHE A 271 4.81 5.45 1.00
CA PHE A 271 5.11 5.66 2.43
C PHE A 271 4.63 4.50 3.31
N ALA A 272 3.51 3.87 2.97
CA ALA A 272 3.06 2.68 3.69
C ALA A 272 4.02 1.49 3.50
N ILE A 273 4.47 1.25 2.26
CA ILE A 273 5.41 0.16 1.95
C ILE A 273 6.78 0.37 2.61
N LEU A 274 7.29 1.60 2.66
CA LEU A 274 8.57 1.91 3.31
C LEU A 274 8.59 1.47 4.78
N GLY A 275 7.45 1.60 5.48
CA GLY A 275 7.29 1.13 6.86
C GLY A 275 7.15 -0.38 7.02
N LEU A 276 6.79 -1.11 5.96
CA LEU A 276 6.41 -2.52 6.01
C LEU A 276 7.54 -3.41 6.55
N ARG A 277 8.80 -3.15 6.19
CA ARG A 277 9.93 -3.96 6.64
C ARG A 277 10.19 -3.83 8.13
N SER A 278 10.22 -2.61 8.65
CA SER A 278 10.42 -2.40 10.09
C SER A 278 9.23 -2.94 10.87
N MET A 279 8.02 -2.75 10.37
CA MET A 279 6.80 -3.27 10.95
C MET A 279 6.79 -4.81 10.95
N TYR A 280 7.32 -5.47 9.91
CA TYR A 280 7.47 -6.93 9.88
C TYR A 280 8.25 -7.45 11.09
N PHE A 281 9.44 -6.90 11.37
CA PHE A 281 10.25 -7.34 12.51
C PHE A 281 9.62 -6.99 13.87
N ALA A 282 8.83 -5.93 13.95
CA ALA A 282 8.08 -5.57 15.14
C ALA A 282 6.93 -6.56 15.41
N LEU A 283 6.18 -6.93 14.37
CA LEU A 283 4.97 -7.74 14.45
C LEU A 283 5.25 -9.24 14.45
N ALA A 284 6.30 -9.71 13.76
CA ALA A 284 6.67 -11.13 13.70
C ALA A 284 6.89 -11.74 15.11
N ALA A 285 7.19 -10.92 16.12
CA ALA A 285 7.29 -11.35 17.51
C ALA A 285 5.94 -11.43 18.25
N MET A 286 4.84 -10.95 17.64
CA MET A 286 3.52 -10.79 18.26
C MET A 286 2.39 -11.47 17.48
N MET A 287 2.70 -12.30 16.50
CA MET A 287 1.74 -12.85 15.52
C MET A 287 0.51 -13.55 16.15
N ASP A 288 0.69 -14.22 17.31
CA ASP A 288 -0.41 -14.94 17.97
C ASP A 288 -1.56 -14.04 18.48
N LYS A 289 -1.32 -12.70 18.54
CA LYS A 289 -2.30 -11.73 19.08
C LYS A 289 -3.18 -11.07 18.02
N PHE A 290 -2.91 -11.28 16.72
CA PHE A 290 -3.55 -10.53 15.63
C PHE A 290 -4.80 -11.16 15.00
N ARG A 291 -5.43 -12.13 15.67
CA ARG A 291 -6.65 -12.79 15.16
C ARG A 291 -7.80 -11.81 14.88
N LEU A 292 -7.91 -10.74 15.66
CA LEU A 292 -8.96 -9.72 15.49
C LEU A 292 -8.70 -8.74 14.33
N LEU A 293 -7.45 -8.67 13.85
CA LEU A 293 -7.09 -7.73 12.79
C LEU A 293 -7.82 -8.06 11.47
N LYS A 294 -7.88 -9.35 11.10
CA LYS A 294 -8.61 -9.79 9.89
C LYS A 294 -10.07 -9.34 9.90
N LEU A 295 -10.71 -9.43 11.07
CA LEU A 295 -12.11 -9.02 11.22
C LEU A 295 -12.29 -7.52 11.00
N SER A 296 -11.46 -6.69 11.65
CA SER A 296 -11.53 -5.22 11.48
C SER A 296 -11.23 -4.80 10.05
N LEU A 297 -10.27 -5.45 9.39
CA LEU A 297 -9.93 -5.18 8.00
C LEU A 297 -11.07 -5.52 7.04
N ALA A 298 -11.73 -6.67 7.24
CA ALA A 298 -12.91 -7.05 6.46
C ALA A 298 -14.04 -6.00 6.58
N PHE A 299 -14.27 -5.44 7.78
CA PHE A 299 -15.25 -4.36 7.96
C PHE A 299 -14.86 -3.08 7.22
N VAL A 300 -13.59 -2.69 7.26
CA VAL A 300 -13.08 -1.51 6.53
C VAL A 300 -13.26 -1.69 5.02
N LEU A 301 -12.88 -2.84 4.46
CA LEU A 301 -13.05 -3.13 3.03
C LEU A 301 -14.52 -3.17 2.61
N ALA A 302 -15.39 -3.79 3.42
CA ALA A 302 -16.83 -3.80 3.16
C ALA A 302 -17.40 -2.37 3.16
N PHE A 303 -17.05 -1.55 4.14
CA PHE A 303 -17.48 -0.15 4.22
C PHE A 303 -17.03 0.66 3.00
N ILE A 304 -15.75 0.55 2.61
CA ILE A 304 -15.20 1.26 1.45
C ILE A 304 -15.89 0.78 0.16
N GLY A 305 -16.07 -0.52 -0.02
CA GLY A 305 -16.71 -1.09 -1.19
C GLY A 305 -18.18 -0.64 -1.34
N VAL A 306 -18.93 -0.66 -0.23
CA VAL A 306 -20.31 -0.15 -0.20
C VAL A 306 -20.35 1.34 -0.50
N LYS A 307 -19.45 2.14 0.10
CA LYS A 307 -19.33 3.57 -0.19
C LYS A 307 -19.10 3.84 -1.67
N MET A 308 -18.20 3.09 -2.33
CA MET A 308 -17.93 3.24 -3.77
C MET A 308 -19.19 3.00 -4.61
N ILE A 309 -19.96 1.97 -4.30
CA ILE A 309 -21.18 1.64 -5.03
C ILE A 309 -22.28 2.69 -4.75
N LEU A 310 -22.43 3.12 -3.49
CA LEU A 310 -23.44 4.13 -3.11
C LEU A 310 -23.15 5.53 -3.69
N THR A 311 -21.90 5.84 -4.00
CA THR A 311 -21.54 7.08 -4.70
C THR A 311 -22.29 7.22 -6.04
N TYR A 312 -22.66 6.12 -6.67
CA TYR A 312 -23.50 6.11 -7.90
C TYR A 312 -24.93 6.61 -7.65
N TRP A 313 -25.52 6.30 -6.51
CA TRP A 313 -26.87 6.75 -6.17
C TRP A 313 -26.90 8.13 -5.50
N HIS A 314 -25.85 8.95 -5.75
CA HIS A 314 -25.70 10.31 -5.19
C HIS A 314 -25.68 10.38 -3.66
N VAL A 315 -25.41 9.24 -2.98
CA VAL A 315 -25.17 9.22 -1.54
C VAL A 315 -23.69 9.44 -1.28
N HIS A 316 -23.33 10.67 -0.93
CA HIS A 316 -21.94 11.04 -0.67
C HIS A 316 -21.67 11.11 0.85
N PHE A 317 -20.71 10.34 1.30
CA PHE A 317 -20.16 10.45 2.66
C PHE A 317 -18.97 11.40 2.62
N GLY A 318 -18.97 12.45 3.46
CA GLY A 318 -17.83 13.35 3.58
C GLY A 318 -16.56 12.60 4.00
N THR A 319 -15.39 13.09 3.57
CA THR A 319 -14.09 12.45 3.91
C THR A 319 -13.88 12.39 5.43
N GLY A 320 -14.33 13.39 6.17
CA GLY A 320 -14.27 13.42 7.63
C GLY A 320 -15.13 12.34 8.32
N THR A 321 -16.33 12.05 7.80
CA THR A 321 -17.22 10.99 8.32
C THR A 321 -16.77 9.58 7.93
N SER A 322 -15.84 9.47 6.98
CA SER A 322 -15.28 8.16 6.54
C SER A 322 -14.08 7.73 7.38
N LEU A 323 -13.49 8.64 8.16
CA LEU A 323 -12.32 8.40 9.02
C LEU A 323 -12.67 8.15 10.48
N GLY A 324 -13.87 8.49 10.92
CA GLY A 324 -14.40 8.28 12.27
C GLY A 324 -15.30 7.09 12.34
#